data_3337dd21a29523b44b247ac854275d96
#
_entry.id   3337dd21a29523b44b247ac854275d96
#
_cell.length_a   1.000
_cell.length_b   1.000
_cell.length_c   1.000
_cell.angle_alpha   90.00
_cell.angle_beta   90.00
_cell.angle_gamma   90.00
#
_symmetry.space_group_name_H-M   'P 1'
#
loop_
_entity.id
_entity.type
_entity.pdbx_description
1 polymer ?
#
loop_
_entity_poly.entity_id
_entity_poly.type
_entity_poly.pdbx_seq_one_letter_code
_entity_poly.pdbx_strand_id
1 'polypeptide(L)'
;MEDSSPHAAGPRTLRRGLQVLAALRDHGADGLGITDLARHTGIQRPTIYRLMAALMEAGLAHPVAGTKRYRAQLAQDIGAPDSDPRLRQTLPALRRLAERTGDAVFLVVRDGDESISLHREIGGYPVQILATYAGKRQPLGVGSGGMALLAALPDEEARGIVDRNALHLDEFGGMTSHEMLRLIENTRSRGYSVVGNHAVRGALGVGCA
;
A
#
# COMPACT_ATOMS: atom_id res chain seq x y z
N MET A 1 -43.25 -18.82 8.14
CA MET A 1 -42.59 -18.17 6.98
C MET A 1 -41.23 -17.73 7.49
N GLU A 2 -40.26 -18.66 7.37
CA GLU A 2 -38.91 -18.49 7.91
C GLU A 2 -38.09 -17.58 6.97
N ASP A 3 -37.63 -16.50 7.56
CA ASP A 3 -36.69 -15.55 6.90
C ASP A 3 -35.29 -16.17 6.92
N SER A 4 -34.96 -16.89 5.86
CA SER A 4 -33.63 -17.49 5.65
C SER A 4 -32.70 -16.49 5.04
N SER A 5 -32.08 -15.64 5.87
CA SER A 5 -30.97 -14.77 5.43
C SER A 5 -29.75 -15.62 5.04
N PRO A 6 -29.20 -15.45 3.82
CA PRO A 6 -28.05 -16.22 3.34
C PRO A 6 -26.72 -15.62 3.84
N HIS A 7 -26.45 -15.69 5.15
CA HIS A 7 -25.24 -15.13 5.75
C HIS A 7 -24.43 -16.16 6.55
N ALA A 8 -24.01 -17.26 5.94
CA ALA A 8 -23.15 -18.23 6.62
C ALA A 8 -22.17 -19.03 5.74
N ALA A 9 -21.63 -18.48 4.67
CA ALA A 9 -20.66 -19.18 3.84
C ALA A 9 -19.26 -18.57 3.98
N GLY A 10 -18.48 -18.99 4.99
CA GLY A 10 -17.07 -18.66 5.17
C GLY A 10 -16.45 -19.28 6.42
N PRO A 11 -15.11 -19.56 6.43
CA PRO A 11 -14.45 -20.12 7.60
C PRO A 11 -14.70 -19.28 8.85
N ARG A 12 -15.15 -19.92 9.95
CA ARG A 12 -15.47 -19.25 11.21
C ARG A 12 -14.34 -18.37 11.75
N THR A 13 -13.10 -18.83 11.57
CA THR A 13 -11.90 -18.09 12.00
C THR A 13 -11.72 -16.80 11.21
N LEU A 14 -11.88 -16.83 9.89
CA LEU A 14 -11.81 -15.63 9.04
C LEU A 14 -12.88 -14.61 9.43
N ARG A 15 -14.11 -15.05 9.61
CA ARG A 15 -15.21 -14.17 10.05
C ARG A 15 -14.91 -13.48 11.37
N ARG A 16 -14.37 -14.22 12.35
CA ARG A 16 -13.94 -13.66 13.65
C ARG A 16 -12.79 -12.68 13.51
N GLY A 17 -11.82 -12.96 12.64
CA GLY A 17 -10.73 -12.02 12.32
C GLY A 17 -11.25 -10.71 11.74
N LEU A 18 -12.18 -10.79 10.78
CA LEU A 18 -12.82 -9.62 10.19
C LEU A 18 -13.68 -8.85 11.19
N GLN A 19 -14.36 -9.51 12.15
CA GLN A 19 -15.07 -8.84 13.23
C GLN A 19 -14.14 -8.05 14.15
N VAL A 20 -12.98 -8.60 14.49
CA VAL A 20 -11.97 -7.91 15.30
C VAL A 20 -11.43 -6.70 14.53
N LEU A 21 -11.11 -6.87 13.25
CA LEU A 21 -10.61 -5.77 12.40
C LEU A 21 -11.65 -4.65 12.25
N ALA A 22 -12.93 -5.00 12.07
CA ALA A 22 -14.02 -4.02 12.00
C ALA A 22 -14.15 -3.23 13.31
N ALA A 23 -14.13 -3.91 14.47
CA ALA A 23 -14.17 -3.25 15.77
C ALA A 23 -13.00 -2.28 16.00
N LEU A 24 -11.79 -2.66 15.57
CA LEU A 24 -10.62 -1.77 15.63
C LEU A 24 -10.79 -0.55 14.72
N ARG A 25 -11.32 -0.74 13.51
CA ARG A 25 -11.56 0.33 12.54
C ARG A 25 -12.58 1.34 13.06
N ASP A 26 -13.68 0.86 13.65
CA ASP A 26 -14.77 1.71 14.13
C ASP A 26 -14.36 2.59 15.33
N HIS A 27 -13.27 2.23 16.03
CA HIS A 27 -12.71 3.00 17.15
C HIS A 27 -11.49 3.88 16.76
N GLY A 28 -11.14 3.91 15.49
CA GLY A 28 -10.16 4.84 14.91
C GLY A 28 -8.82 4.94 15.66
N ALA A 29 -8.34 6.17 15.85
CA ALA A 29 -7.03 6.45 16.43
C ALA A 29 -6.88 6.04 17.91
N ASP A 30 -7.96 6.03 18.67
CA ASP A 30 -7.93 5.67 20.10
C ASP A 30 -7.68 4.19 20.33
N GLY A 31 -7.98 3.36 19.33
CA GLY A 31 -7.80 1.93 19.35
C GLY A 31 -8.57 1.21 20.47
N LEU A 32 -8.43 -0.11 20.55
CA LEU A 32 -9.06 -0.95 21.57
C LEU A 32 -8.04 -1.86 22.25
N GLY A 33 -8.24 -2.06 23.55
CA GLY A 33 -7.55 -3.10 24.30
C GLY A 33 -8.17 -4.49 24.06
N ILE A 34 -7.45 -5.56 24.38
CA ILE A 34 -7.93 -6.95 24.24
C ILE A 34 -9.24 -7.19 24.99
N THR A 35 -9.41 -6.58 26.17
CA THR A 35 -10.63 -6.68 26.97
C THR A 35 -11.82 -6.03 26.29
N ASP A 36 -11.59 -4.87 25.67
CA ASP A 36 -12.63 -4.12 24.96
C ASP A 36 -13.03 -4.85 23.68
N LEU A 37 -12.05 -5.40 22.95
CA LEU A 37 -12.28 -6.25 21.78
C LEU A 37 -13.12 -7.48 22.16
N ALA A 38 -12.81 -8.15 23.30
CA ALA A 38 -13.59 -9.29 23.76
C ALA A 38 -15.04 -8.92 24.05
N ARG A 39 -15.28 -7.76 24.65
CA ARG A 39 -16.61 -7.24 24.96
C ARG A 39 -17.41 -6.88 23.71
N HIS A 40 -16.77 -6.18 22.75
CA HIS A 40 -17.41 -5.74 21.50
C HIS A 40 -17.75 -6.90 20.56
N THR A 41 -16.87 -7.88 20.46
CA THR A 41 -17.00 -8.97 19.47
C THR A 41 -17.65 -10.24 20.04
N GLY A 42 -17.77 -10.35 21.37
CA GLY A 42 -18.18 -11.59 22.02
C GLY A 42 -17.16 -12.74 21.89
N ILE A 43 -15.96 -12.47 21.41
CA ILE A 43 -14.91 -13.47 21.20
C ILE A 43 -14.05 -13.55 22.47
N GLN A 44 -13.77 -14.78 22.92
CA GLN A 44 -12.94 -15.01 24.11
C GLN A 44 -11.51 -14.47 23.94
N ARG A 45 -10.93 -13.89 25.00
CA ARG A 45 -9.60 -13.28 24.99
C ARG A 45 -8.49 -14.14 24.37
N PRO A 46 -8.36 -15.46 24.67
CA PRO A 46 -7.34 -16.29 24.05
C PRO A 46 -7.43 -16.34 22.52
N THR A 47 -8.66 -16.35 22.01
CA THR A 47 -8.90 -16.30 20.56
C THR A 47 -8.54 -14.93 19.97
N ILE A 48 -8.87 -13.83 20.68
CA ILE A 48 -8.50 -12.48 20.25
C ILE A 48 -6.98 -12.34 20.18
N TYR A 49 -6.23 -12.82 21.16
CA TYR A 49 -4.76 -12.79 21.08
C TYR A 49 -4.20 -13.44 19.82
N ARG A 50 -4.74 -14.63 19.47
CA ARG A 50 -4.31 -15.34 18.24
C ARG A 50 -4.72 -14.61 16.97
N LEU A 51 -5.92 -14.03 16.93
CA LEU A 51 -6.38 -13.24 15.79
C LEU A 51 -5.57 -11.94 15.65
N MET A 52 -5.27 -11.27 16.76
CA MET A 52 -4.44 -10.06 16.77
C MET A 52 -3.02 -10.34 16.29
N ALA A 53 -2.41 -11.47 16.70
CA ALA A 53 -1.10 -11.87 16.19
C ALA A 53 -1.12 -12.00 14.67
N ALA A 54 -2.11 -12.71 14.10
CA ALA A 54 -2.24 -12.86 12.65
C ALA A 54 -2.55 -11.53 11.93
N LEU A 55 -3.37 -10.65 12.53
CA LEU A 55 -3.66 -9.35 11.96
C LEU A 55 -2.43 -8.42 11.97
N MET A 56 -1.60 -8.49 13.02
CA MET A 56 -0.35 -7.74 13.09
C MET A 56 0.70 -8.29 12.11
N GLU A 57 0.83 -9.60 12.00
CA GLU A 57 1.70 -10.26 11.01
C GLU A 57 1.30 -9.88 9.57
N ALA A 58 -0.01 -9.81 9.30
CA ALA A 58 -0.55 -9.35 8.02
C ALA A 58 -0.47 -7.83 7.82
N GLY A 59 0.04 -7.05 8.78
CA GLY A 59 0.08 -5.58 8.70
C GLY A 59 -1.29 -4.91 8.77
N LEU A 60 -2.34 -5.61 9.24
CA LEU A 60 -3.70 -5.09 9.31
C LEU A 60 -4.04 -4.45 10.67
N ALA A 61 -3.19 -4.60 11.66
CA ALA A 61 -3.31 -3.97 12.97
C ALA A 61 -1.93 -3.70 13.57
N HIS A 62 -1.85 -2.69 14.43
CA HIS A 62 -0.61 -2.36 15.15
C HIS A 62 -0.89 -1.82 16.56
N PRO A 63 0.07 -1.93 17.48
CA PRO A 63 -0.07 -1.38 18.82
C PRO A 63 -0.02 0.16 18.78
N VAL A 64 -0.79 0.77 19.66
CA VAL A 64 -0.74 2.22 19.90
C VAL A 64 0.38 2.50 20.89
N ALA A 65 1.37 3.31 20.48
CA ALA A 65 2.55 3.61 21.29
C ALA A 65 2.18 4.11 22.70
N GLY A 66 2.88 3.60 23.71
CA GLY A 66 2.67 3.99 25.11
C GLY A 66 1.40 3.43 25.76
N THR A 67 0.65 2.57 25.08
CA THR A 67 -0.60 1.99 25.59
C THR A 67 -0.65 0.47 25.44
N LYS A 68 -1.67 -0.17 26.03
CA LYS A 68 -2.01 -1.60 25.80
C LYS A 68 -3.14 -1.75 24.79
N ARG A 69 -3.27 -0.80 23.88
CA ARG A 69 -4.32 -0.75 22.86
C ARG A 69 -3.75 -1.07 21.48
N TYR A 70 -4.64 -1.49 20.60
CA TYR A 70 -4.34 -1.78 19.20
C TYR A 70 -5.31 -1.01 18.33
N ARG A 71 -4.87 -0.60 17.15
CA ARG A 71 -5.71 0.00 16.13
C ARG A 71 -5.60 -0.77 14.82
N ALA A 72 -6.63 -0.69 13.99
CA ALA A 72 -6.56 -1.21 12.63
C ALA A 72 -5.52 -0.40 11.85
N GLN A 73 -4.73 -1.08 11.04
CA GLN A 73 -3.97 -0.43 9.98
C GLN A 73 -4.94 -0.14 8.84
N LEU A 74 -5.55 1.02 8.88
CA LEU A 74 -6.30 1.50 7.73
C LEU A 74 -5.29 1.96 6.68
N ALA A 75 -5.62 1.80 5.41
CA ALA A 75 -4.83 2.39 4.33
C ALA A 75 -4.67 3.94 4.49
N GLN A 76 -5.46 4.53 5.37
CA GLN A 76 -5.44 5.95 5.75
C GLN A 76 -4.48 6.29 6.90
N ASP A 77 -3.97 5.29 7.65
CA ASP A 77 -3.13 5.53 8.84
C ASP A 77 -1.64 5.76 8.53
N ILE A 78 -1.26 5.59 7.29
CA ILE A 78 0.06 5.99 6.83
C ILE A 78 -0.06 7.45 6.43
N GLY A 79 0.09 8.32 7.42
CA GLY A 79 -0.11 9.76 7.35
C GLY A 79 -1.37 10.06 6.54
N ALA A 80 -2.50 10.35 7.20
CA ALA A 80 -3.77 10.53 6.47
C ALA A 80 -3.49 11.28 5.15
N PRO A 81 -3.75 10.68 3.98
CA PRO A 81 -3.41 11.31 2.69
C PRO A 81 -3.97 12.72 2.60
N ASP A 82 -5.10 12.96 3.25
CA ASP A 82 -5.75 14.27 3.31
C ASP A 82 -4.95 15.33 4.07
N SER A 83 -3.98 14.93 4.91
CA SER A 83 -3.11 15.87 5.64
C SER A 83 -1.80 16.18 4.90
N ASP A 84 -1.39 15.37 3.93
CA ASP A 84 -0.15 15.63 3.17
C ASP A 84 -0.36 16.81 2.20
N PRO A 85 0.41 17.90 2.35
CA PRO A 85 0.29 19.06 1.46
C PRO A 85 0.49 18.72 -0.02
N ARG A 86 1.35 17.73 -0.31
CA ARG A 86 1.62 17.27 -1.69
C ARG A 86 0.38 16.67 -2.32
N LEU A 87 -0.38 15.86 -1.56
CA LEU A 87 -1.62 15.30 -2.06
C LEU A 87 -2.66 16.40 -2.34
N ARG A 88 -2.86 17.33 -1.41
CA ARG A 88 -3.83 18.43 -1.60
C ARG A 88 -3.53 19.26 -2.84
N GLN A 89 -2.26 19.50 -3.12
CA GLN A 89 -1.84 20.26 -4.30
C GLN A 89 -2.01 19.46 -5.61
N THR A 90 -1.76 18.15 -5.58
CA THR A 90 -1.75 17.31 -6.78
C THR A 90 -3.09 16.66 -7.08
N LEU A 91 -3.98 16.50 -6.11
CA LEU A 91 -5.25 15.79 -6.25
C LEU A 91 -6.09 16.23 -7.47
N PRO A 92 -6.26 17.55 -7.76
CA PRO A 92 -7.00 17.97 -8.95
C PRO A 92 -6.35 17.53 -10.26
N ALA A 93 -5.02 17.46 -10.30
CA ALA A 93 -4.29 16.98 -11.48
C ALA A 93 -4.40 15.46 -11.65
N LEU A 94 -4.34 14.70 -10.54
CA LEU A 94 -4.51 13.25 -10.57
C LEU A 94 -5.91 12.86 -11.08
N ARG A 95 -6.95 13.54 -10.60
CA ARG A 95 -8.33 13.33 -11.07
C ARG A 95 -8.48 13.59 -12.56
N ARG A 96 -8.02 14.75 -13.02
CA ARG A 96 -8.05 15.06 -14.47
C ARG A 96 -7.26 14.04 -15.29
N LEU A 97 -6.14 13.53 -14.78
CA LEU A 97 -5.36 12.52 -15.48
C LEU A 97 -6.12 11.19 -15.54
N ALA A 98 -6.70 10.74 -14.44
CA ALA A 98 -7.50 9.51 -14.38
C ALA A 98 -8.73 9.59 -15.31
N GLU A 99 -9.42 10.73 -15.33
CA GLU A 99 -10.56 10.97 -16.24
C GLU A 99 -10.13 10.94 -17.72
N ARG A 100 -8.98 11.53 -18.05
CA ARG A 100 -8.49 11.60 -19.45
C ARG A 100 -7.93 10.29 -19.96
N THR A 101 -7.25 9.54 -19.11
CA THR A 101 -6.63 8.26 -19.51
C THR A 101 -7.59 7.09 -19.36
N GLY A 102 -8.56 7.19 -18.45
CA GLY A 102 -9.41 6.07 -18.05
C GLY A 102 -8.72 5.07 -17.12
N ASP A 103 -7.41 5.20 -16.89
CA ASP A 103 -6.61 4.30 -16.07
C ASP A 103 -6.52 4.75 -14.60
N ALA A 104 -6.07 3.84 -13.73
CA ALA A 104 -5.72 4.18 -12.36
C ALA A 104 -4.42 5.02 -12.31
N VAL A 105 -4.45 6.12 -11.57
CA VAL A 105 -3.33 7.05 -11.39
C VAL A 105 -2.89 7.05 -9.94
N PHE A 106 -1.59 7.08 -9.72
CA PHE A 106 -1.00 6.96 -8.38
C PHE A 106 -0.10 8.17 -8.08
N LEU A 107 -0.21 8.69 -6.85
CA LEU A 107 0.79 9.61 -6.31
C LEU A 107 1.79 8.80 -5.49
N VAL A 108 3.04 8.85 -5.89
CA VAL A 108 4.14 8.14 -5.23
C VAL A 108 5.17 9.16 -4.78
N VAL A 109 5.69 9.00 -3.57
CA VAL A 109 6.74 9.85 -3.01
C VAL A 109 7.92 9.01 -2.54
N ARG A 110 9.09 9.62 -2.48
CA ARG A 110 10.29 9.01 -1.91
C ARG A 110 10.31 9.16 -0.40
N ASP A 111 10.78 8.12 0.28
CA ASP A 111 11.14 8.11 1.70
C ASP A 111 12.42 7.29 1.89
N GLY A 112 13.55 7.96 1.95
CA GLY A 112 14.87 7.32 1.99
C GLY A 112 15.15 6.48 0.73
N ASP A 113 15.35 5.17 0.93
CA ASP A 113 15.61 4.18 -0.12
C ASP A 113 14.34 3.48 -0.61
N GLU A 114 13.17 3.94 -0.18
CA GLU A 114 11.87 3.40 -0.54
C GLU A 114 11.00 4.43 -1.26
N SER A 115 9.96 3.94 -1.88
CA SER A 115 8.83 4.74 -2.36
C SER A 115 7.57 4.40 -1.58
N ILE A 116 6.75 5.42 -1.31
CA ILE A 116 5.44 5.29 -0.65
C ILE A 116 4.37 5.76 -1.62
N SER A 117 3.35 4.94 -1.83
CA SER A 117 2.14 5.36 -2.53
C SER A 117 1.26 6.18 -1.59
N LEU A 118 1.08 7.48 -1.84
CA LEU A 118 0.23 8.35 -1.02
C LEU A 118 -1.23 8.27 -1.41
N HIS A 119 -1.52 8.12 -2.72
CA HIS A 119 -2.89 8.16 -3.21
C HIS A 119 -3.05 7.35 -4.49
N ARG A 120 -4.28 6.90 -4.70
CA ARG A 120 -4.73 6.24 -5.93
C ARG A 120 -6.05 6.87 -6.36
N GLU A 121 -6.08 7.41 -7.56
CA GLU A 121 -7.29 7.83 -8.24
C GLU A 121 -7.66 6.76 -9.28
N ILE A 122 -8.94 6.40 -9.38
CA ILE A 122 -9.42 5.33 -10.26
C ILE A 122 -10.08 5.97 -11.48
N GLY A 123 -9.65 5.59 -12.67
CA GLY A 123 -10.23 6.05 -13.93
C GLY A 123 -11.52 5.33 -14.33
N GLY A 124 -12.01 5.62 -15.52
CA GLY A 124 -13.30 5.15 -15.99
C GLY A 124 -13.31 3.80 -16.71
N TYR A 125 -12.17 3.15 -16.95
CA TYR A 125 -12.17 1.85 -17.61
C TYR A 125 -12.77 0.76 -16.72
N PRO A 126 -13.51 -0.20 -17.28
CA PRO A 126 -14.17 -1.26 -16.51
C PRO A 126 -13.20 -2.22 -15.84
N VAL A 127 -11.96 -2.33 -16.37
CA VAL A 127 -10.88 -3.14 -15.79
C VAL A 127 -9.75 -2.20 -15.38
N GLN A 128 -9.41 -2.20 -14.10
CA GLN A 128 -8.38 -1.33 -13.52
C GLN A 128 -7.22 -2.16 -12.96
N ILE A 129 -6.00 -1.73 -13.23
CA ILE A 129 -4.81 -2.32 -12.62
C ILE A 129 -4.50 -1.56 -11.34
N LEU A 130 -4.94 -2.11 -10.21
CA LEU A 130 -4.74 -1.52 -8.89
C LEU A 130 -3.40 -2.00 -8.29
N ALA A 131 -2.31 -1.65 -8.94
CA ALA A 131 -0.96 -2.11 -8.63
C ALA A 131 -0.49 -1.77 -7.20
N THR A 132 -1.03 -0.70 -6.62
CA THR A 132 -0.67 -0.23 -5.29
C THR A 132 -1.87 0.38 -4.57
N TYR A 133 -1.71 0.68 -3.29
CA TYR A 133 -2.70 1.34 -2.44
C TYR A 133 -2.00 2.38 -1.58
N ALA A 134 -2.76 3.33 -1.04
CA ALA A 134 -2.21 4.35 -0.16
C ALA A 134 -1.47 3.72 1.02
N GLY A 135 -0.22 4.12 1.19
CA GLY A 135 0.67 3.63 2.22
C GLY A 135 1.50 2.41 1.88
N LYS A 136 1.32 1.80 0.72
CA LYS A 136 2.23 0.72 0.32
C LYS A 136 3.64 1.28 0.13
N ARG A 137 4.59 0.61 0.77
CA ARG A 137 6.04 0.87 0.66
C ARG A 137 6.68 -0.21 -0.21
N GLN A 138 7.69 0.18 -0.95
CA GLN A 138 8.49 -0.74 -1.77
C GLN A 138 9.86 -0.12 -2.05
N PRO A 139 10.90 -0.90 -2.36
CA PRO A 139 12.21 -0.37 -2.71
C PRO A 139 12.11 0.69 -3.81
N LEU A 140 12.84 1.78 -3.68
CA LEU A 140 12.85 2.85 -4.67
C LEU A 140 13.36 2.28 -6.01
N GLY A 141 12.61 2.53 -7.08
CA GLY A 141 12.88 1.96 -8.42
C GLY A 141 11.94 0.81 -8.79
N VAL A 142 11.27 0.19 -7.82
CA VAL A 142 10.22 -0.80 -8.09
C VAL A 142 8.93 -0.07 -8.52
N GLY A 143 8.37 -0.48 -9.64
CA GLY A 143 7.22 0.19 -10.26
C GLY A 143 7.60 1.52 -10.93
N SER A 144 6.71 2.02 -11.79
CA SER A 144 6.99 3.20 -12.63
C SER A 144 7.18 4.49 -11.84
N GLY A 145 6.35 4.73 -10.81
CA GLY A 145 6.51 5.93 -9.96
C GLY A 145 7.85 5.94 -9.21
N GLY A 146 8.21 4.83 -8.58
CA GLY A 146 9.49 4.68 -7.88
C GLY A 146 10.69 4.80 -8.83
N MET A 147 10.57 4.27 -10.05
CA MET A 147 11.61 4.36 -11.07
C MET A 147 11.81 5.80 -11.57
N ALA A 148 10.72 6.55 -11.77
CA ALA A 148 10.81 7.97 -12.15
C ALA A 148 11.54 8.79 -11.07
N LEU A 149 11.20 8.56 -9.80
CA LEU A 149 11.87 9.21 -8.66
C LEU A 149 13.36 8.84 -8.57
N LEU A 150 13.70 7.56 -8.73
CA LEU A 150 15.07 7.07 -8.67
C LEU A 150 15.91 7.64 -9.84
N ALA A 151 15.35 7.68 -11.04
CA ALA A 151 16.02 8.22 -12.22
C ALA A 151 16.27 9.72 -12.15
N ALA A 152 15.49 10.47 -11.37
CA ALA A 152 15.67 11.90 -11.14
C ALA A 152 16.83 12.24 -10.18
N LEU A 153 17.38 11.24 -9.48
CA LEU A 153 18.49 11.43 -8.55
C LEU A 153 19.84 11.51 -9.27
N PRO A 154 20.87 12.12 -8.63
CA PRO A 154 22.24 12.03 -9.10
C PRO A 154 22.72 10.58 -9.22
N ASP A 155 23.65 10.31 -10.16
CA ASP A 155 24.12 8.95 -10.48
C ASP A 155 24.64 8.18 -9.27
N GLU A 156 25.48 8.81 -8.48
CA GLU A 156 26.08 8.19 -7.29
C GLU A 156 25.00 7.79 -6.27
N GLU A 157 24.05 8.68 -6.02
CA GLU A 157 22.95 8.43 -5.08
C GLU A 157 22.04 7.30 -5.59
N ALA A 158 21.66 7.35 -6.88
CA ALA A 158 20.81 6.32 -7.49
C ALA A 158 21.47 4.93 -7.43
N ARG A 159 22.77 4.82 -7.77
CA ARG A 159 23.53 3.57 -7.68
C ARG A 159 23.61 3.06 -6.23
N GLY A 160 23.92 3.95 -5.28
CA GLY A 160 23.96 3.57 -3.86
C GLY A 160 22.65 3.02 -3.33
N ILE A 161 21.50 3.56 -3.77
CA ILE A 161 20.18 3.06 -3.43
C ILE A 161 19.92 1.67 -4.06
N VAL A 162 20.29 1.49 -5.33
CA VAL A 162 20.17 0.19 -6.00
C VAL A 162 20.97 -0.88 -5.27
N ASP A 163 22.20 -0.57 -4.85
CA ASP A 163 23.07 -1.50 -4.14
C ASP A 163 22.51 -1.88 -2.76
N ARG A 164 21.99 -0.91 -2.00
CA ARG A 164 21.37 -1.17 -0.69
C ARG A 164 20.08 -1.98 -0.78
N ASN A 165 19.32 -1.78 -1.84
CA ASN A 165 18.07 -2.51 -2.07
C ASN A 165 18.27 -3.88 -2.73
N ALA A 166 19.47 -4.22 -3.21
CA ALA A 166 19.76 -5.39 -4.05
C ALA A 166 19.19 -6.71 -3.50
N LEU A 167 19.27 -6.91 -2.17
CA LEU A 167 18.80 -8.14 -1.50
C LEU A 167 17.27 -8.29 -1.49
N HIS A 168 16.54 -7.20 -1.73
CA HIS A 168 15.07 -7.18 -1.69
C HIS A 168 14.43 -7.13 -3.08
N LEU A 169 15.21 -6.89 -4.14
CA LEU A 169 14.67 -6.73 -5.50
C LEU A 169 14.09 -8.02 -6.06
N ASP A 170 14.61 -9.16 -5.65
CA ASP A 170 14.20 -10.48 -6.11
C ASP A 170 12.71 -10.77 -5.83
N GLU A 171 12.19 -10.22 -4.75
CA GLU A 171 10.78 -10.32 -4.36
C GLU A 171 9.84 -9.60 -5.35
N PHE A 172 10.38 -8.71 -6.19
CA PHE A 172 9.63 -7.88 -7.14
C PHE A 172 9.80 -8.37 -8.58
N GLY A 173 9.21 -9.52 -8.89
CA GLY A 173 9.20 -10.08 -10.23
C GLY A 173 10.59 -10.46 -10.77
N GLY A 174 11.51 -10.83 -9.86
CA GLY A 174 12.88 -11.20 -10.21
C GLY A 174 13.73 -10.02 -10.74
N MET A 175 13.41 -8.80 -10.33
CA MET A 175 14.20 -7.61 -10.72
C MET A 175 15.64 -7.73 -10.20
N THR A 176 16.60 -7.41 -11.04
CA THR A 176 18.01 -7.39 -10.70
C THR A 176 18.55 -5.95 -10.64
N SER A 177 19.65 -5.75 -9.90
CA SER A 177 20.34 -4.44 -9.87
C SER A 177 20.77 -4.00 -11.28
N HIS A 178 21.23 -4.91 -12.11
CA HIS A 178 21.62 -4.62 -13.49
C HIS A 178 20.42 -4.13 -14.34
N GLU A 179 19.27 -4.78 -14.19
CA GLU A 179 18.05 -4.36 -14.91
C GLU A 179 17.56 -3.01 -14.39
N MET A 180 17.63 -2.77 -13.09
CA MET A 180 17.26 -1.49 -12.50
C MET A 180 18.13 -0.34 -13.00
N LEU A 181 19.44 -0.52 -13.08
CA LEU A 181 20.35 0.47 -13.66
C LEU A 181 20.04 0.77 -15.13
N ARG A 182 19.74 -0.26 -15.91
CA ARG A 182 19.30 -0.09 -17.31
C ARG A 182 17.98 0.67 -17.43
N LEU A 183 17.04 0.42 -16.53
CA LEU A 183 15.76 1.14 -16.47
C LEU A 183 15.94 2.61 -16.08
N ILE A 184 16.91 2.94 -15.20
CA ILE A 184 17.27 4.32 -14.87
C ILE A 184 17.77 5.06 -16.14
N GLU A 185 18.72 4.48 -16.87
CA GLU A 185 19.25 5.07 -18.10
C GLU A 185 18.16 5.28 -19.15
N ASN A 186 17.31 4.29 -19.36
CA ASN A 186 16.18 4.38 -20.28
C ASN A 186 15.15 5.44 -19.85
N THR A 187 14.91 5.59 -18.56
CA THR A 187 14.01 6.59 -18.01
C THR A 187 14.53 8.00 -18.25
N ARG A 188 15.80 8.22 -17.98
CA ARG A 188 16.47 9.52 -18.23
C ARG A 188 16.47 9.90 -19.70
N SER A 189 16.78 8.94 -20.57
CA SER A 189 16.78 9.17 -22.01
C SER A 189 15.40 9.54 -22.56
N ARG A 190 14.32 8.97 -22.02
CA ARG A 190 12.95 9.23 -22.47
C ARG A 190 12.28 10.40 -21.75
N GLY A 191 12.74 10.78 -20.56
CA GLY A 191 12.08 11.76 -19.70
C GLY A 191 10.89 11.20 -18.90
N TYR A 192 10.61 9.90 -19.00
CA TYR A 192 9.58 9.20 -18.23
C TYR A 192 9.94 7.73 -18.07
N SER A 193 9.47 7.12 -16.99
CA SER A 193 9.69 5.70 -16.72
C SER A 193 8.63 4.84 -17.40
N VAL A 194 9.05 3.65 -17.83
CA VAL A 194 8.14 2.56 -18.24
C VAL A 194 8.64 1.30 -17.57
N VAL A 195 7.82 0.75 -16.68
CA VAL A 195 8.14 -0.46 -15.90
C VAL A 195 7.01 -1.45 -16.02
N GLY A 196 7.33 -2.66 -16.43
CA GLY A 196 6.35 -3.75 -16.59
C GLY A 196 6.75 -5.01 -15.83
N ASN A 197 5.77 -5.81 -15.43
CA ASN A 197 5.91 -7.13 -14.81
C ASN A 197 6.55 -7.22 -13.42
N HIS A 198 7.07 -6.13 -12.83
CA HIS A 198 7.75 -6.16 -11.54
C HIS A 198 6.81 -5.89 -10.38
N ALA A 199 6.07 -4.79 -10.38
CA ALA A 199 5.11 -4.49 -9.32
C ALA A 199 3.86 -5.38 -9.40
N VAL A 200 3.36 -5.64 -10.61
CA VAL A 200 2.25 -6.55 -10.90
C VAL A 200 2.53 -7.28 -12.22
N ARG A 201 2.43 -8.61 -12.20
CA ARG A 201 2.64 -9.44 -13.38
C ARG A 201 1.60 -9.13 -14.47
N GLY A 202 2.02 -8.95 -15.71
CA GLY A 202 1.15 -8.60 -16.83
C GLY A 202 0.70 -7.14 -16.87
N ALA A 203 1.17 -6.30 -15.94
CA ALA A 203 0.90 -4.88 -15.91
C ALA A 203 2.10 -4.07 -16.40
N LEU A 204 1.80 -2.95 -17.06
CA LEU A 204 2.77 -1.94 -17.46
C LEU A 204 2.36 -0.61 -16.82
N GLY A 205 3.32 0.04 -16.17
CA GLY A 205 3.14 1.37 -15.60
C GLY A 205 4.00 2.42 -16.30
N VAL A 206 3.49 3.62 -16.42
CA VAL A 206 4.22 4.81 -16.86
C VAL A 206 4.30 5.79 -15.70
N GLY A 207 5.44 6.44 -15.51
CA GLY A 207 5.65 7.40 -14.41
C GLY A 207 6.50 8.59 -14.84
N CYS A 208 6.25 9.73 -14.22
CA CYS A 208 7.10 10.94 -14.32
C CYS A 208 7.35 11.51 -12.92
N ALA A 209 8.47 12.21 -12.73
CA ALA A 209 8.85 12.91 -11.51
C ALA A 209 9.06 14.40 -11.80
#